data_790cfb6dc1f155783693e43ef6990a4b
#
_entry.id   790cfb6dc1f155783693e43ef6990a4b
#
_cell.length_a   1.000
_cell.length_b   1.000
_cell.length_c   1.000
_cell.angle_alpha   90.00
_cell.angle_beta   90.00
_cell.angle_gamma   90.00
#
_symmetry.space_group_name_H-M   'P 1'
#
loop_
_entity.id
_entity.type
_entity.pdbx_description
1 polymer ?
#
loop_
_entity_poly.entity_id
_entity_poly.type
_entity_poly.pdbx_seq_one_letter_code
_entity_poly.pdbx_strand_id
1 'polypeptide(L)'
;MLSKDLEGEKVVAVSEEGREERLDIMNMKAKDVRPEHVNLLLKPIWDRGARRQAGKVRSFLVAAFNFGLKAEHHIDRSSTKSYGLQMNPADPVTVPNTSKPGERALTDKELRQFWHTITKVDSVGAIMARVFHFAFATAGQRPLQFIREPWTSYNFQKKYLKIIDSKGRGSKKRAHFVPLSNRALQVLEQVRALQSPGAVYPWSVGGQKPIHASSLSHAVSEWFATDHAIMNGQPIPKFSPRDIRRTCTQFMQRNGIKDFESDALQSHGQTGVVVTHYRNNPEAKLPQMRPTMEAFDAALRRLLDSSDEDEYQAEQLDLFEIG
;
A
#
# COMPACT_ATOMS: atom_id res chain seq x y z
N MET A 1 -12.51 7.50 14.03
CA MET A 1 -13.43 6.81 13.14
C MET A 1 -14.19 5.66 13.81
N LEU A 2 -13.82 5.25 15.02
CA LEU A 2 -14.60 4.31 15.86
C LEU A 2 -15.72 4.98 16.68
N SER A 3 -15.68 6.30 16.86
CA SER A 3 -16.66 7.01 17.70
C SER A 3 -18.01 7.29 17.01
N LYS A 4 -18.07 7.35 15.70
CA LYS A 4 -19.33 7.66 14.98
C LYS A 4 -20.25 6.47 14.76
N ASP A 5 -19.71 5.25 14.71
CA ASP A 5 -20.51 4.03 14.48
C ASP A 5 -21.00 3.38 15.80
N LEU A 6 -20.57 3.90 16.96
CA LEU A 6 -20.92 3.36 18.27
C LEU A 6 -21.80 4.29 19.14
N GLU A 7 -22.06 5.51 18.69
CA GLU A 7 -23.00 6.42 19.33
C GLU A 7 -24.47 6.00 19.03
N GLY A 8 -24.92 4.93 19.66
CA GLY A 8 -26.33 4.57 19.60
C GLY A 8 -26.66 3.09 19.76
N GLU A 9 -25.77 2.17 19.47
CA GLU A 9 -26.03 0.74 19.68
C GLU A 9 -25.46 0.29 21.04
N LYS A 10 -26.31 0.29 22.06
CA LYS A 10 -26.03 -0.46 23.28
C LYS A 10 -25.97 -1.93 22.91
N VAL A 11 -24.80 -2.56 23.06
CA VAL A 11 -24.64 -3.99 22.79
C VAL A 11 -25.56 -4.77 23.73
N VAL A 12 -26.51 -5.48 23.16
CA VAL A 12 -27.46 -6.31 23.89
C VAL A 12 -26.85 -7.69 24.07
N ALA A 13 -26.55 -8.09 25.27
CA ALA A 13 -26.22 -9.47 25.60
C ALA A 13 -27.52 -10.18 26.02
N VAL A 14 -27.76 -11.37 25.47
CA VAL A 14 -28.82 -12.24 25.95
C VAL A 14 -28.18 -13.17 26.98
N SER A 15 -28.64 -13.08 28.22
CA SER A 15 -28.20 -14.00 29.27
C SER A 15 -28.75 -15.40 29.02
N GLU A 16 -28.16 -16.44 29.67
CA GLU A 16 -28.66 -17.84 29.61
C GLU A 16 -30.12 -17.97 30.04
N GLU A 17 -30.66 -16.97 30.77
CA GLU A 17 -32.05 -16.87 31.21
C GLU A 17 -32.94 -16.06 30.22
N GLY A 18 -32.43 -15.70 29.04
CA GLY A 18 -33.20 -14.99 28.00
C GLY A 18 -33.49 -13.51 28.31
N ARG A 19 -32.81 -12.90 29.29
CA ARG A 19 -32.88 -11.47 29.55
C ARG A 19 -31.88 -10.70 28.72
N GLU A 20 -32.38 -9.68 28.03
CA GLU A 20 -31.52 -8.70 27.33
C GLU A 20 -30.85 -7.76 28.37
N GLU A 21 -29.60 -8.02 28.72
CA GLU A 21 -28.79 -7.07 29.46
C GLU A 21 -28.08 -6.13 28.49
N ARG A 22 -28.37 -4.83 28.61
CA ARG A 22 -27.66 -3.78 27.91
C ARG A 22 -26.33 -3.50 28.62
N LEU A 23 -25.28 -4.17 28.19
CA LEU A 23 -23.93 -3.96 28.72
C LEU A 23 -23.34 -2.68 28.11
N ASP A 24 -23.05 -1.71 28.97
CA ASP A 24 -22.29 -0.51 28.61
C ASP A 24 -20.79 -0.80 28.73
N ILE A 25 -20.26 -1.56 27.75
CA ILE A 25 -18.85 -1.98 27.71
C ILE A 25 -17.91 -0.75 27.66
N MET A 26 -18.38 0.38 27.15
CA MET A 26 -17.57 1.59 27.01
C MET A 26 -17.22 2.21 28.35
N ASN A 27 -18.07 2.04 29.37
CA ASN A 27 -17.88 2.57 30.73
C ASN A 27 -17.40 1.51 31.72
N MET A 28 -17.18 0.27 31.30
CA MET A 28 -16.63 -0.77 32.17
C MET A 28 -15.18 -0.46 32.56
N LYS A 29 -14.85 -0.76 33.83
CA LYS A 29 -13.44 -0.73 34.26
C LYS A 29 -12.68 -1.85 33.57
N ALA A 30 -11.43 -1.59 33.14
CA ALA A 30 -10.62 -2.57 32.43
C ALA A 30 -10.53 -3.95 33.11
N LYS A 31 -10.46 -3.97 34.46
CA LYS A 31 -10.41 -5.20 35.29
C LYS A 31 -11.68 -6.04 35.24
N ASP A 32 -12.81 -5.44 34.87
CA ASP A 32 -14.12 -6.09 34.87
C ASP A 32 -14.48 -6.62 33.45
N VAL A 33 -13.66 -6.30 32.43
CA VAL A 33 -13.85 -6.80 31.07
C VAL A 33 -13.44 -8.27 30.98
N ARG A 34 -14.33 -9.11 30.45
CA ARG A 34 -14.16 -10.55 30.25
C ARG A 34 -14.12 -10.91 28.78
N PRO A 35 -13.68 -12.13 28.40
CA PRO A 35 -13.69 -12.59 26.99
C PRO A 35 -15.06 -12.49 26.33
N GLU A 36 -16.15 -12.74 27.08
CA GLU A 36 -17.52 -12.66 26.59
C GLU A 36 -17.84 -11.24 26.11
N HIS A 37 -17.41 -10.21 26.86
CA HIS A 37 -17.60 -8.82 26.47
C HIS A 37 -16.85 -8.47 25.18
N VAL A 38 -15.65 -9.03 24.97
CA VAL A 38 -14.88 -8.87 23.73
C VAL A 38 -15.60 -9.55 22.56
N ASN A 39 -16.18 -10.73 22.78
CA ASN A 39 -16.99 -11.42 21.78
C ASN A 39 -18.21 -10.59 21.37
N LEU A 40 -18.92 -10.00 22.34
CA LEU A 40 -20.07 -9.13 22.08
C LEU A 40 -19.71 -7.92 21.23
N LEU A 41 -18.52 -7.34 21.40
CA LEU A 41 -18.03 -6.24 20.58
C LEU A 41 -17.66 -6.68 19.15
N LEU A 42 -17.12 -7.88 19.00
CA LEU A 42 -16.62 -8.35 17.71
C LEU A 42 -17.72 -9.01 16.86
N LYS A 43 -18.71 -9.64 17.47
CA LYS A 43 -19.77 -10.38 16.79
C LYS A 43 -20.58 -9.52 15.80
N PRO A 44 -21.07 -8.32 16.11
CA PRO A 44 -21.78 -7.48 15.13
C PRO A 44 -20.91 -7.08 13.93
N ILE A 45 -19.59 -6.85 14.17
CA ILE A 45 -18.66 -6.53 13.10
C ILE A 45 -18.46 -7.75 12.20
N TRP A 46 -18.40 -8.95 12.77
CA TRP A 46 -18.26 -10.20 12.05
C TRP A 46 -19.51 -10.53 11.23
N ASP A 47 -20.69 -10.43 11.84
CA ASP A 47 -21.98 -10.82 11.25
C ASP A 47 -22.38 -9.93 10.06
N ARG A 48 -22.06 -8.63 10.12
CA ARG A 48 -22.24 -7.73 8.97
C ARG A 48 -21.26 -7.97 7.82
N GLY A 49 -20.42 -9.02 7.90
CA GLY A 49 -19.47 -9.39 6.84
C GLY A 49 -18.12 -8.65 6.90
N ALA A 50 -17.90 -7.72 7.82
CA ALA A 50 -16.65 -6.96 7.96
C ALA A 50 -15.55 -7.77 8.70
N ARG A 51 -15.33 -9.01 8.30
CA ARG A 51 -14.49 -10.00 8.98
C ARG A 51 -13.06 -9.55 9.27
N ARG A 52 -12.42 -8.89 8.30
CA ARG A 52 -11.06 -8.33 8.48
C ARG A 52 -11.03 -7.21 9.52
N GLN A 53 -12.10 -6.42 9.61
CA GLN A 53 -12.23 -5.37 10.63
C GLN A 53 -12.36 -5.98 12.01
N ALA A 54 -13.14 -7.05 12.19
CA ALA A 54 -13.25 -7.77 13.47
C ALA A 54 -11.87 -8.23 13.96
N GLY A 55 -11.05 -8.86 13.09
CA GLY A 55 -9.68 -9.26 13.42
C GLY A 55 -8.77 -8.08 13.77
N LYS A 56 -8.92 -6.95 13.09
CA LYS A 56 -8.16 -5.72 13.39
C LYS A 56 -8.56 -5.11 14.74
N VAL A 57 -9.85 -5.05 15.02
CA VAL A 57 -10.36 -4.56 16.34
C VAL A 57 -9.87 -5.46 17.46
N ARG A 58 -9.95 -6.80 17.30
CA ARG A 58 -9.35 -7.74 18.26
C ARG A 58 -7.88 -7.44 18.52
N SER A 59 -7.09 -7.22 17.48
CA SER A 59 -5.67 -6.93 17.63
C SER A 59 -5.41 -5.64 18.42
N PHE A 60 -6.25 -4.63 18.25
CA PHE A 60 -6.17 -3.40 19.06
C PHE A 60 -6.54 -3.63 20.51
N LEU A 61 -7.58 -4.43 20.78
CA LEU A 61 -7.94 -4.79 22.14
C LEU A 61 -6.84 -5.59 22.83
N VAL A 62 -6.26 -6.59 22.16
CA VAL A 62 -5.11 -7.34 22.67
C VAL A 62 -3.95 -6.39 23.01
N ALA A 63 -3.62 -5.46 22.13
CA ALA A 63 -2.53 -4.50 22.38
C ALA A 63 -2.84 -3.57 23.57
N ALA A 64 -4.07 -3.07 23.67
CA ALA A 64 -4.50 -2.18 24.75
C ALA A 64 -4.48 -2.87 26.13
N PHE A 65 -5.03 -4.08 26.24
CA PHE A 65 -5.00 -4.85 27.48
C PHE A 65 -3.59 -5.30 27.87
N ASN A 66 -2.76 -5.69 26.91
CA ASN A 66 -1.34 -5.99 27.16
C ASN A 66 -0.56 -4.76 27.62
N PHE A 67 -0.88 -3.56 27.11
CA PHE A 67 -0.33 -2.32 27.65
C PHE A 67 -0.74 -2.12 29.11
N GLY A 68 -2.04 -2.29 29.42
CA GLY A 68 -2.54 -2.17 30.79
C GLY A 68 -1.89 -3.14 31.78
N LEU A 69 -1.71 -4.42 31.39
CA LEU A 69 -1.02 -5.43 32.19
C LEU A 69 0.44 -5.08 32.48
N LYS A 70 1.14 -4.49 31.48
CA LYS A 70 2.56 -4.14 31.61
C LYS A 70 2.79 -2.78 32.26
N ALA A 71 1.81 -1.89 32.19
CA ALA A 71 1.96 -0.51 32.66
C ALA A 71 2.32 -0.42 34.15
N GLU A 72 1.88 -1.38 34.95
CA GLU A 72 2.16 -1.40 36.42
C GLU A 72 3.58 -1.89 36.72
N HIS A 73 4.21 -2.59 35.82
CA HIS A 73 5.53 -3.22 35.96
C HIS A 73 6.61 -2.61 35.06
N HIS A 74 6.29 -1.50 34.42
CA HIS A 74 7.28 -0.84 33.53
C HIS A 74 8.31 -0.06 34.34
N ILE A 75 9.62 -0.23 34.02
CA ILE A 75 10.73 0.32 34.82
C ILE A 75 10.72 1.87 34.85
N ASP A 76 10.29 2.51 33.76
CA ASP A 76 10.21 3.97 33.62
C ASP A 76 8.80 4.50 33.85
N ARG A 77 8.01 3.76 34.64
CA ARG A 77 6.66 4.17 34.98
C ARG A 77 6.64 5.50 35.75
N SER A 78 5.98 6.49 35.17
CA SER A 78 5.73 7.80 35.82
C SER A 78 4.34 7.94 36.43
N SER A 79 3.42 7.01 36.13
CA SER A 79 2.01 7.06 36.61
C SER A 79 1.76 6.09 37.76
N THR A 80 1.02 6.51 38.74
CA THR A 80 0.55 5.67 39.86
C THR A 80 -0.74 4.92 39.54
N LYS A 81 -1.34 5.14 38.36
CA LYS A 81 -2.62 4.55 37.96
C LYS A 81 -2.49 3.04 37.79
N SER A 82 -3.32 2.27 38.52
CA SER A 82 -3.47 0.84 38.33
C SER A 82 -4.73 0.52 37.51
N TYR A 83 -4.61 -0.43 36.59
CA TYR A 83 -5.72 -0.94 35.81
C TYR A 83 -6.35 -2.20 36.43
N GLY A 84 -5.67 -2.82 37.42
CA GLY A 84 -6.10 -4.01 38.14
C GLY A 84 -6.32 -5.24 37.27
N LEU A 85 -5.65 -5.32 36.13
CA LEU A 85 -5.77 -6.43 35.18
C LEU A 85 -4.96 -7.63 35.67
N GLN A 86 -5.59 -8.82 35.68
CA GLN A 86 -4.92 -10.09 35.98
C GLN A 86 -4.55 -10.85 34.69
N MET A 87 -5.30 -10.66 33.63
CA MET A 87 -5.11 -11.30 32.34
C MET A 87 -5.65 -10.41 31.21
N ASN A 88 -5.26 -10.74 29.99
CA ASN A 88 -5.79 -10.06 28.81
C ASN A 88 -7.09 -10.75 28.37
N PRO A 89 -8.26 -10.10 28.50
CA PRO A 89 -9.53 -10.71 28.13
C PRO A 89 -9.71 -10.92 26.63
N ALA A 90 -8.89 -10.29 25.77
CA ALA A 90 -8.95 -10.47 24.35
C ALA A 90 -8.06 -11.60 23.81
N ASP A 91 -7.16 -12.16 24.60
CA ASP A 91 -6.27 -13.24 24.17
C ASP A 91 -7.02 -14.54 23.84
N PRO A 92 -7.95 -15.03 24.68
CA PRO A 92 -8.68 -16.28 24.39
C PRO A 92 -9.68 -16.13 23.25
N VAL A 93 -10.07 -14.90 22.88
CA VAL A 93 -11.03 -14.67 21.79
C VAL A 93 -10.38 -14.91 20.44
N THR A 94 -10.87 -15.85 19.67
CA THR A 94 -10.35 -16.18 18.33
C THR A 94 -11.21 -15.56 17.24
N VAL A 95 -10.56 -14.90 16.29
CA VAL A 95 -11.20 -14.42 15.05
C VAL A 95 -10.55 -15.13 13.88
N PRO A 96 -11.28 -15.94 13.11
CA PRO A 96 -10.71 -16.66 11.97
C PRO A 96 -10.03 -15.71 10.99
N ASN A 97 -8.84 -16.07 10.51
CA ASN A 97 -8.14 -15.29 9.50
C ASN A 97 -8.83 -15.45 8.13
N THR A 98 -9.49 -14.41 7.67
CA THR A 98 -10.14 -14.36 6.37
C THR A 98 -9.33 -13.59 5.31
N SER A 99 -8.11 -13.16 5.66
CA SER A 99 -7.24 -12.47 4.71
C SER A 99 -6.68 -13.45 3.70
N LYS A 100 -7.15 -13.36 2.46
CA LYS A 100 -6.46 -13.96 1.31
C LYS A 100 -5.41 -12.96 0.81
N PRO A 101 -4.16 -13.39 0.53
CA PRO A 101 -3.22 -12.58 -0.21
C PRO A 101 -3.84 -12.15 -1.54
N GLY A 102 -3.65 -10.91 -1.93
CA GLY A 102 -4.04 -10.53 -3.29
C GLY A 102 -3.05 -11.18 -4.27
N GLU A 103 -3.54 -11.73 -5.36
CA GLU A 103 -2.71 -12.39 -6.39
C GLU A 103 -2.72 -11.62 -7.72
N ARG A 104 -3.56 -10.59 -7.81
CA ARG A 104 -3.75 -9.83 -9.04
C ARG A 104 -2.48 -9.07 -9.45
N ALA A 105 -2.03 -9.32 -10.68
CA ALA A 105 -1.10 -8.50 -11.43
C ALA A 105 -1.73 -8.21 -12.79
N LEU A 106 -1.42 -7.07 -13.40
CA LEU A 106 -1.87 -6.75 -14.73
C LEU A 106 -1.04 -7.56 -15.74
N THR A 107 -1.70 -8.04 -16.78
CA THR A 107 -1.01 -8.55 -17.96
C THR A 107 -0.32 -7.40 -18.72
N ASP A 108 0.55 -7.71 -19.65
CA ASP A 108 1.25 -6.70 -20.43
C ASP A 108 0.26 -5.85 -21.25
N LYS A 109 -0.77 -6.48 -21.84
CA LYS A 109 -1.85 -5.79 -22.56
C LYS A 109 -2.65 -4.87 -21.66
N GLU A 110 -3.01 -5.33 -20.47
CA GLU A 110 -3.75 -4.52 -19.48
C GLU A 110 -2.91 -3.34 -18.96
N LEU A 111 -1.60 -3.56 -18.71
CA LEU A 111 -0.68 -2.50 -18.29
C LEU A 111 -0.59 -1.42 -19.38
N ARG A 112 -0.37 -1.83 -20.65
CA ARG A 112 -0.29 -0.92 -21.80
C ARG A 112 -1.60 -0.12 -21.95
N GLN A 113 -2.74 -0.79 -21.91
CA GLN A 113 -4.05 -0.13 -21.99
C GLN A 113 -4.27 0.87 -20.86
N PHE A 114 -4.00 0.48 -19.62
CA PHE A 114 -4.12 1.38 -18.47
C PHE A 114 -3.19 2.58 -18.59
N TRP A 115 -1.93 2.35 -18.97
CA TRP A 115 -0.95 3.43 -19.17
C TRP A 115 -1.44 4.47 -20.19
N HIS A 116 -1.92 4.03 -21.36
CA HIS A 116 -2.30 4.94 -22.43
C HIS A 116 -3.68 5.60 -22.24
N THR A 117 -4.49 5.08 -21.34
CA THR A 117 -5.89 5.54 -21.20
C THR A 117 -6.20 6.22 -19.89
N ILE A 118 -5.44 6.00 -18.82
CA ILE A 118 -5.69 6.66 -17.51
C ILE A 118 -5.68 8.19 -17.61
N THR A 119 -4.93 8.76 -18.54
CA THR A 119 -4.87 10.20 -18.81
C THR A 119 -6.04 10.72 -19.66
N LYS A 120 -6.85 9.84 -20.23
CA LYS A 120 -8.00 10.16 -21.06
C LYS A 120 -9.31 10.15 -20.26
N VAL A 121 -9.26 9.81 -18.98
CA VAL A 121 -10.43 9.77 -18.09
C VAL A 121 -10.62 11.16 -17.49
N ASP A 122 -11.67 11.87 -17.89
CA ASP A 122 -11.92 13.26 -17.50
C ASP A 122 -12.00 13.48 -15.99
N SER A 123 -12.58 12.50 -15.25
CA SER A 123 -12.67 12.55 -13.79
C SER A 123 -11.35 12.28 -13.07
N VAL A 124 -10.31 11.81 -13.79
CA VAL A 124 -8.97 11.59 -13.25
C VAL A 124 -8.09 12.79 -13.57
N GLY A 125 -7.80 13.61 -12.56
CA GLY A 125 -6.96 14.79 -12.74
C GLY A 125 -5.56 14.45 -13.30
N ALA A 126 -5.01 15.35 -14.12
CA ALA A 126 -3.77 15.12 -14.85
C ALA A 126 -2.58 14.72 -13.95
N ILE A 127 -2.44 15.33 -12.77
CA ILE A 127 -1.40 14.96 -11.79
C ILE A 127 -1.65 13.55 -11.24
N MET A 128 -2.91 13.19 -10.97
CA MET A 128 -3.27 11.87 -10.46
C MET A 128 -2.92 10.76 -11.47
N ALA A 129 -3.22 10.97 -12.75
CA ALA A 129 -2.84 10.02 -13.80
C ALA A 129 -1.30 9.84 -13.86
N ARG A 130 -0.53 10.92 -13.69
CA ARG A 130 0.94 10.86 -13.66
C ARG A 130 1.49 10.13 -12.43
N VAL A 131 0.77 10.05 -11.30
CA VAL A 131 1.16 9.20 -10.16
C VAL A 131 1.27 7.74 -10.59
N PHE A 132 0.32 7.25 -11.38
CA PHE A 132 0.35 5.86 -11.86
C PHE A 132 1.49 5.65 -12.87
N HIS A 133 1.68 6.57 -13.80
CA HIS A 133 2.83 6.52 -14.72
C HIS A 133 4.15 6.50 -13.96
N PHE A 134 4.30 7.34 -12.93
CA PHE A 134 5.52 7.37 -12.12
C PHE A 134 5.70 6.09 -11.30
N ALA A 135 4.63 5.51 -10.78
CA ALA A 135 4.69 4.23 -10.08
C ALA A 135 5.24 3.11 -10.98
N PHE A 136 4.77 3.02 -12.23
CA PHE A 136 5.32 2.09 -13.21
C PHE A 136 6.76 2.46 -13.58
N ALA A 137 7.04 3.71 -13.94
CA ALA A 137 8.37 4.16 -14.36
C ALA A 137 9.46 4.03 -13.27
N THR A 138 9.06 3.81 -12.03
CA THR A 138 9.95 3.55 -10.89
C THR A 138 9.88 2.10 -10.40
N ALA A 139 9.59 1.14 -11.30
CA ALA A 139 9.54 -0.29 -11.02
C ALA A 139 8.60 -0.65 -9.85
N GLY A 140 7.43 -0.02 -9.78
CA GLY A 140 6.40 -0.33 -8.79
C GLY A 140 6.68 0.24 -7.39
N GLN A 141 7.29 1.42 -7.29
CA GLN A 141 7.35 2.11 -6.00
C GLN A 141 5.96 2.35 -5.43
N ARG A 142 5.83 2.24 -4.11
CA ARG A 142 4.54 2.43 -3.45
C ARG A 142 4.08 3.88 -3.59
N PRO A 143 2.95 4.17 -4.27
CA PRO A 143 2.48 5.54 -4.43
C PRO A 143 2.35 6.29 -3.11
N LEU A 144 1.84 5.63 -2.06
CA LEU A 144 1.70 6.22 -0.72
C LEU A 144 3.01 6.71 -0.09
N GLN A 145 4.15 6.24 -0.56
CA GLN A 145 5.45 6.67 -0.06
C GLN A 145 5.91 7.91 -0.83
N PHE A 146 5.99 7.82 -2.17
CA PHE A 146 6.56 8.93 -2.94
C PHE A 146 5.62 10.15 -3.08
N ILE A 147 4.30 10.00 -2.99
CA ILE A 147 3.38 11.17 -3.04
C ILE A 147 3.60 12.16 -1.88
N ARG A 148 4.17 11.71 -0.79
CA ARG A 148 4.47 12.52 0.40
C ARG A 148 5.82 13.23 0.32
N GLU A 149 6.63 12.89 -0.65
CA GLU A 149 7.96 13.46 -0.79
C GLU A 149 7.89 14.81 -1.51
N PRO A 150 8.46 15.88 -0.94
CA PRO A 150 8.55 17.18 -1.57
C PRO A 150 9.55 17.16 -2.73
N TRP A 151 9.53 18.19 -3.59
CA TRP A 151 10.48 18.33 -4.68
C TRP A 151 11.95 18.26 -4.23
N THR A 152 12.25 18.65 -3.00
CA THR A 152 13.61 18.58 -2.41
C THR A 152 14.10 17.14 -2.21
N SER A 153 13.22 16.14 -2.23
CA SER A 153 13.59 14.72 -2.19
C SER A 153 14.05 14.15 -3.53
N TYR A 154 13.86 14.93 -4.63
CA TYR A 154 14.24 14.53 -5.98
C TYR A 154 15.55 15.20 -6.39
N ASN A 155 16.57 14.40 -6.66
CA ASN A 155 17.84 14.90 -7.18
C ASN A 155 17.91 14.64 -8.71
N PHE A 156 17.66 15.68 -9.50
CA PHE A 156 17.66 15.58 -10.96
C PHE A 156 19.07 15.42 -11.55
N GLN A 157 20.08 16.01 -10.91
CA GLN A 157 21.47 15.88 -11.37
C GLN A 157 21.99 14.45 -11.18
N LYS A 158 21.76 13.88 -10.00
CA LYS A 158 22.14 12.49 -9.69
C LYS A 158 21.07 11.47 -10.06
N LYS A 159 19.95 11.88 -10.62
CA LYS A 159 18.81 11.04 -11.07
C LYS A 159 18.37 10.04 -10.01
N TYR A 160 17.92 10.52 -8.86
CA TYR A 160 17.31 9.68 -7.84
C TYR A 160 16.19 10.39 -7.07
N LEU A 161 15.29 9.58 -6.49
CA LEU A 161 14.32 9.98 -5.49
C LEU A 161 14.73 9.38 -4.14
N LYS A 162 14.76 10.20 -3.09
CA LYS A 162 14.92 9.78 -1.70
C LYS A 162 13.54 9.64 -1.05
N ILE A 163 13.14 8.42 -0.71
CA ILE A 163 11.91 8.12 0.02
C ILE A 163 12.24 7.89 1.49
N ILE A 164 11.47 8.50 2.39
CA ILE A 164 11.57 8.22 3.83
C ILE A 164 10.47 7.23 4.22
N ASP A 165 10.86 5.99 4.49
CA ASP A 165 9.94 4.96 4.97
C ASP A 165 9.84 5.02 6.49
N SER A 166 8.64 5.34 6.98
CA SER A 166 8.31 5.37 8.41
C SER A 166 7.75 4.03 8.92
N LYS A 167 7.74 2.98 8.08
CA LYS A 167 7.15 1.69 8.39
C LYS A 167 8.15 0.79 9.14
N GLY A 168 7.92 0.60 10.44
CA GLY A 168 8.72 -0.32 11.27
C GLY A 168 8.29 -0.26 12.74
N ARG A 169 8.56 -1.33 13.51
CA ARG A 169 8.47 -1.29 14.97
C ARG A 169 9.65 -0.44 15.48
N GLY A 170 9.36 0.73 16.02
CA GLY A 170 10.34 1.69 16.49
C GLY A 170 10.47 2.91 15.56
N SER A 171 10.81 4.05 16.13
CA SER A 171 10.81 5.38 15.50
C SER A 171 11.93 5.63 14.46
N LYS A 172 12.69 4.62 14.07
CA LYS A 172 13.80 4.79 13.10
C LYS A 172 13.24 4.89 11.68
N LYS A 173 13.20 6.09 11.15
CA LYS A 173 12.93 6.37 9.75
C LYS A 173 14.04 5.79 8.88
N ARG A 174 13.68 5.07 7.81
CA ARG A 174 14.62 4.47 6.88
C ARG A 174 14.56 5.20 5.54
N ALA A 175 15.71 5.66 5.06
CA ALA A 175 15.81 6.21 3.72
C ALA A 175 15.94 5.09 2.69
N HIS A 176 15.23 5.23 1.57
CA HIS A 176 15.37 4.40 0.38
C HIS A 176 15.61 5.33 -0.82
N PHE A 177 16.67 5.05 -1.57
CA PHE A 177 17.02 5.82 -2.75
C PHE A 177 16.62 5.02 -3.99
N VAL A 178 15.76 5.61 -4.80
CA VAL A 178 15.23 5.01 -6.03
C VAL A 178 15.92 5.67 -7.22
N PRO A 179 16.66 4.94 -8.05
CA PRO A 179 17.18 5.53 -9.28
C PRO A 179 16.03 5.91 -10.20
N LEU A 180 16.12 7.06 -10.85
CA LEU A 180 15.12 7.56 -11.79
C LEU A 180 15.56 7.22 -13.21
N SER A 181 14.72 6.47 -13.92
CA SER A 181 14.84 6.22 -15.34
C SER A 181 14.55 7.51 -16.14
N ASN A 182 14.89 7.51 -17.43
CA ASN A 182 14.54 8.64 -18.29
C ASN A 182 13.02 8.83 -18.38
N ARG A 183 12.25 7.76 -18.40
CA ARG A 183 10.77 7.82 -18.37
C ARG A 183 10.25 8.43 -17.07
N ALA A 184 10.82 8.06 -15.93
CA ALA A 184 10.45 8.67 -14.65
C ALA A 184 10.73 10.18 -14.63
N LEU A 185 11.85 10.62 -15.20
CA LEU A 185 12.18 12.04 -15.34
C LEU A 185 11.21 12.77 -16.26
N GLN A 186 10.85 12.19 -17.41
CA GLN A 186 9.83 12.74 -18.31
C GLN A 186 8.47 12.93 -17.62
N VAL A 187 8.04 11.95 -16.80
CA VAL A 187 6.80 12.09 -16.00
C VAL A 187 6.92 13.25 -15.02
N LEU A 188 8.06 13.42 -14.34
CA LEU A 188 8.28 14.53 -13.40
C LEU A 188 8.30 15.90 -14.12
N GLU A 189 8.85 15.98 -15.33
CA GLU A 189 8.79 17.18 -16.16
C GLU A 189 7.35 17.54 -16.53
N GLN A 190 6.54 16.56 -16.94
CA GLN A 190 5.12 16.76 -17.21
C GLN A 190 4.37 17.25 -15.96
N VAL A 191 4.66 16.66 -14.79
CA VAL A 191 4.07 17.10 -13.52
C VAL A 191 4.47 18.55 -13.19
N ARG A 192 5.74 18.90 -13.41
CA ARG A 192 6.23 20.27 -13.19
C ARG A 192 5.52 21.29 -14.09
N ALA A 193 5.28 20.93 -15.34
CA ALA A 193 4.55 21.78 -16.28
C ALA A 193 3.06 21.99 -15.89
N LEU A 194 2.48 21.08 -15.13
CA LEU A 194 1.11 21.19 -14.63
C LEU A 194 0.97 22.00 -13.34
N GLN A 195 2.09 22.37 -12.70
CA GLN A 195 2.09 23.02 -11.40
C GLN A 195 2.38 24.51 -11.48
N SER A 196 1.81 25.27 -10.55
CA SER A 196 2.16 26.66 -10.36
C SER A 196 3.57 26.82 -9.79
N PRO A 197 4.27 27.95 -10.09
CA PRO A 197 5.55 28.27 -9.46
C PRO A 197 5.45 28.22 -7.93
N GLY A 198 6.50 27.67 -7.28
CA GLY A 198 6.54 27.55 -5.82
C GLY A 198 5.84 26.34 -5.24
N ALA A 199 5.38 25.38 -6.05
CA ALA A 199 4.85 24.12 -5.58
C ALA A 199 5.90 23.35 -4.76
N VAL A 200 5.54 22.96 -3.54
CA VAL A 200 6.40 22.20 -2.60
C VAL A 200 6.38 20.70 -2.95
N TYR A 201 5.21 20.18 -3.30
CA TYR A 201 5.02 18.76 -3.57
C TYR A 201 4.71 18.51 -5.04
N PRO A 202 5.41 17.56 -5.71
CA PRO A 202 5.09 17.18 -7.09
C PRO A 202 3.67 16.61 -7.22
N TRP A 203 3.28 15.79 -6.28
CA TRP A 203 2.00 15.09 -6.29
C TRP A 203 0.95 15.86 -5.49
N SER A 204 0.59 17.02 -6.00
CA SER A 204 -0.31 17.97 -5.35
C SER A 204 -1.09 18.78 -6.39
N VAL A 205 -2.39 18.93 -6.19
CA VAL A 205 -3.23 19.78 -7.05
C VAL A 205 -2.92 21.26 -6.79
N GLY A 206 -2.81 21.66 -5.53
CA GLY A 206 -2.52 23.06 -5.13
C GLY A 206 -1.07 23.32 -4.79
N GLY A 207 -0.15 22.38 -5.02
CA GLY A 207 1.29 22.54 -4.80
C GLY A 207 1.76 22.44 -3.35
N GLN A 208 0.92 22.72 -2.36
CA GLN A 208 1.32 22.89 -0.96
C GLN A 208 1.08 21.65 -0.07
N LYS A 209 0.17 20.77 -0.45
CA LYS A 209 -0.15 19.56 0.29
C LYS A 209 -0.23 18.36 -0.68
N PRO A 210 0.35 17.21 -0.32
CA PRO A 210 0.25 16.04 -1.17
C PRO A 210 -1.20 15.56 -1.31
N ILE A 211 -1.52 14.90 -2.44
CA ILE A 211 -2.81 14.27 -2.65
C ILE A 211 -3.09 13.22 -1.57
N HIS A 212 -4.36 13.02 -1.25
CA HIS A 212 -4.76 12.07 -0.22
C HIS A 212 -4.66 10.62 -0.73
N ALA A 213 -4.32 9.71 0.16
CA ALA A 213 -4.14 8.29 -0.14
C ALA A 213 -5.36 7.61 -0.78
N SER A 214 -6.58 7.99 -0.35
CA SER A 214 -7.82 7.43 -0.88
C SER A 214 -8.08 7.82 -2.34
N SER A 215 -7.55 8.95 -2.79
CA SER A 215 -7.71 9.42 -4.17
C SER A 215 -7.10 8.48 -5.19
N LEU A 216 -6.08 7.69 -4.81
CA LEU A 216 -5.49 6.67 -5.68
C LEU A 216 -6.50 5.56 -6.02
N SER A 217 -7.21 5.04 -5.02
CA SER A 217 -8.22 3.99 -5.25
C SER A 217 -9.43 4.54 -5.98
N HIS A 218 -9.79 5.79 -5.71
CA HIS A 218 -10.87 6.47 -6.42
C HIS A 218 -10.54 6.61 -7.91
N ALA A 219 -9.36 7.10 -8.26
CA ALA A 219 -8.93 7.26 -9.64
C ALA A 219 -8.93 5.92 -10.44
N VAL A 220 -8.51 4.81 -9.80
CA VAL A 220 -8.62 3.49 -10.41
C VAL A 220 -10.09 3.09 -10.61
N SER A 221 -10.97 3.41 -9.66
CA SER A 221 -12.41 3.12 -9.78
C SER A 221 -13.07 3.96 -10.90
N GLU A 222 -12.66 5.22 -11.06
CA GLU A 222 -13.09 6.08 -12.15
C GLU A 222 -12.68 5.51 -13.52
N TRP A 223 -11.43 5.03 -13.63
CA TRP A 223 -10.97 4.38 -14.85
C TRP A 223 -11.81 3.12 -15.17
N PHE A 224 -12.15 2.30 -14.17
CA PHE A 224 -13.01 1.14 -14.34
C PHE A 224 -14.46 1.47 -14.70
N ALA A 225 -14.89 2.70 -14.53
CA ALA A 225 -16.22 3.17 -14.94
C ALA A 225 -16.29 3.60 -16.41
N THR A 226 -15.16 3.52 -17.14
CA THR A 226 -15.08 3.89 -18.56
C THR A 226 -14.91 2.66 -19.46
N ASP A 227 -15.16 2.83 -20.76
CA ASP A 227 -14.92 1.80 -21.79
C ASP A 227 -13.43 1.46 -21.93
N HIS A 228 -12.53 2.29 -21.38
CA HIS A 228 -11.10 1.99 -21.31
C HIS A 228 -10.77 0.77 -20.46
N ALA A 229 -11.67 0.31 -19.61
CA ALA A 229 -11.51 -0.90 -18.81
C ALA A 229 -12.10 -2.15 -19.49
N ILE A 230 -12.40 -2.08 -20.78
CA ILE A 230 -12.87 -3.21 -21.60
C ILE A 230 -11.74 -3.60 -22.57
N MET A 231 -11.43 -4.88 -22.63
CA MET A 231 -10.47 -5.45 -23.55
C MET A 231 -11.09 -6.67 -24.27
N ASN A 232 -11.06 -6.69 -25.59
CA ASN A 232 -11.65 -7.76 -26.41
C ASN A 232 -13.13 -8.02 -26.04
N GLY A 233 -13.90 -6.95 -25.75
CA GLY A 233 -15.30 -7.04 -25.37
C GLY A 233 -15.56 -7.56 -23.95
N GLN A 234 -14.51 -7.79 -23.14
CA GLN A 234 -14.64 -8.25 -21.77
C GLN A 234 -14.09 -7.21 -20.77
N PRO A 235 -14.74 -7.03 -19.62
CA PRO A 235 -14.23 -6.17 -18.58
C PRO A 235 -12.87 -6.67 -18.06
N ILE A 236 -11.91 -5.78 -17.98
CA ILE A 236 -10.60 -6.07 -17.33
C ILE A 236 -10.86 -6.42 -15.84
N PRO A 237 -10.28 -7.52 -15.32
CA PRO A 237 -10.40 -7.88 -13.93
C PRO A 237 -9.89 -6.75 -13.01
N LYS A 238 -10.67 -6.42 -11.97
CA LYS A 238 -10.36 -5.31 -11.06
C LYS A 238 -8.99 -5.48 -10.41
N PHE A 239 -8.26 -4.38 -10.34
CA PHE A 239 -7.01 -4.25 -9.62
C PHE A 239 -7.02 -3.01 -8.71
N SER A 240 -6.09 -2.95 -7.79
CA SER A 240 -5.89 -1.83 -6.87
C SER A 240 -4.53 -1.17 -7.13
N PRO A 241 -4.29 0.06 -6.64
CA PRO A 241 -2.96 0.71 -6.75
C PRO A 241 -1.79 -0.13 -6.19
N ARG A 242 -2.07 -1.08 -5.29
CA ARG A 242 -1.04 -2.01 -4.76
C ARG A 242 -0.62 -3.06 -5.77
N ASP A 243 -1.51 -3.43 -6.67
CA ASP A 243 -1.25 -4.48 -7.64
C ASP A 243 -0.27 -4.02 -8.73
N ILE A 244 -0.12 -2.70 -8.94
CA ILE A 244 0.93 -2.11 -9.79
C ILE A 244 2.32 -2.62 -9.37
N ARG A 245 2.59 -2.64 -8.07
CA ARG A 245 3.88 -3.13 -7.57
C ARG A 245 4.10 -4.62 -7.89
N ARG A 246 3.07 -5.44 -7.72
CA ARG A 246 3.13 -6.86 -8.08
C ARG A 246 3.29 -7.05 -9.57
N THR A 247 2.57 -6.24 -10.36
CA THR A 247 2.71 -6.20 -11.83
C THR A 247 4.16 -5.93 -12.20
N CYS A 248 4.78 -4.90 -11.64
CA CYS A 248 6.18 -4.59 -11.92
C CYS A 248 7.14 -5.70 -11.48
N THR A 249 6.88 -6.37 -10.33
CA THR A 249 7.70 -7.51 -9.89
C THR A 249 7.63 -8.65 -10.89
N GLN A 250 6.43 -9.07 -11.29
CA GLN A 250 6.26 -10.15 -12.27
C GLN A 250 6.79 -9.74 -13.67
N PHE A 251 6.63 -8.48 -14.04
CA PHE A 251 7.19 -7.95 -15.28
C PHE A 251 8.73 -8.02 -15.27
N MET A 252 9.37 -7.64 -14.18
CA MET A 252 10.81 -7.78 -14.02
C MET A 252 11.27 -9.25 -14.14
N GLN A 253 10.58 -10.16 -13.49
CA GLN A 253 10.88 -11.61 -13.57
C GLN A 253 10.78 -12.13 -15.01
N ARG A 254 9.69 -11.80 -15.73
CA ARG A 254 9.53 -12.20 -17.15
C ARG A 254 10.60 -11.62 -18.06
N ASN A 255 11.19 -10.47 -17.72
CA ASN A 255 12.26 -9.83 -18.48
C ASN A 255 13.67 -10.19 -17.95
N GLY A 256 13.82 -11.28 -17.18
CA GLY A 256 15.10 -11.82 -16.74
C GLY A 256 15.82 -11.04 -15.63
N ILE A 257 15.14 -10.06 -14.99
CA ILE A 257 15.66 -9.34 -13.83
C ILE A 257 15.57 -10.26 -12.61
N LYS A 258 16.69 -10.44 -11.91
CA LYS A 258 16.79 -11.35 -10.78
C LYS A 258 16.02 -10.83 -9.56
N ASP A 259 15.48 -11.75 -8.74
CA ASP A 259 14.66 -11.41 -7.60
C ASP A 259 15.37 -10.46 -6.61
N PHE A 260 16.66 -10.68 -6.31
CA PHE A 260 17.40 -9.82 -5.40
C PHE A 260 17.60 -8.38 -5.94
N GLU A 261 17.65 -8.21 -7.27
CA GLU A 261 17.74 -6.91 -7.93
C GLU A 261 16.40 -6.18 -7.87
N SER A 262 15.30 -6.89 -8.14
CA SER A 262 13.94 -6.35 -8.01
C SER A 262 13.63 -5.99 -6.56
N ASP A 263 14.04 -6.81 -5.60
CA ASP A 263 13.91 -6.55 -4.16
C ASP A 263 14.71 -5.31 -3.73
N ALA A 264 15.91 -5.12 -4.28
CA ALA A 264 16.72 -3.93 -4.04
C ALA A 264 16.02 -2.66 -4.54
N LEU A 265 15.51 -2.67 -5.78
CA LEU A 265 14.75 -1.54 -6.34
C LEU A 265 13.50 -1.25 -5.51
N GLN A 266 12.76 -2.27 -5.13
CA GLN A 266 11.52 -2.13 -4.42
C GLN A 266 11.65 -1.99 -2.89
N SER A 267 12.88 -2.02 -2.34
CA SER A 267 13.13 -2.00 -0.88
C SER A 267 12.45 -3.15 -0.14
N HIS A 268 12.47 -4.37 -0.72
CA HIS A 268 12.02 -5.59 -0.06
C HIS A 268 13.15 -6.26 0.72
N GLY A 269 12.78 -7.07 1.73
CA GLY A 269 13.69 -8.03 2.38
C GLY A 269 14.93 -7.45 3.09
N GLN A 270 15.08 -6.13 3.10
CA GLN A 270 16.27 -5.46 3.64
C GLN A 270 16.18 -5.32 5.18
N THR A 271 16.10 -6.44 5.88
CA THR A 271 16.04 -6.53 7.34
C THR A 271 17.23 -7.34 7.85
N GLY A 272 17.61 -7.13 9.10
CA GLY A 272 18.68 -7.86 9.78
C GLY A 272 19.84 -6.98 10.24
N VAL A 273 20.66 -7.52 11.12
CA VAL A 273 21.77 -6.81 11.77
C VAL A 273 22.78 -6.27 10.75
N VAL A 274 23.12 -7.07 9.74
CA VAL A 274 24.10 -6.68 8.70
C VAL A 274 23.62 -5.47 7.91
N VAL A 275 22.34 -5.43 7.54
CA VAL A 275 21.78 -4.30 6.80
C VAL A 275 21.68 -3.05 7.68
N THR A 276 21.33 -3.23 8.94
CA THR A 276 21.12 -2.12 9.88
C THR A 276 22.43 -1.47 10.32
N HIS A 277 23.47 -2.24 10.51
CA HIS A 277 24.73 -1.77 11.13
C HIS A 277 25.90 -1.64 10.14
N TYR A 278 26.01 -2.51 9.14
CA TYR A 278 27.15 -2.55 8.22
C TYR A 278 26.85 -2.04 6.80
N ARG A 279 25.56 -2.04 6.38
CA ARG A 279 25.11 -1.56 5.07
C ARG A 279 24.12 -0.41 5.22
N ASN A 280 24.40 0.52 6.11
CA ASN A 280 23.52 1.62 6.50
C ASN A 280 23.59 2.86 5.60
N ASN A 281 24.39 2.85 4.53
CA ASN A 281 24.38 3.92 3.53
C ASN A 281 23.49 3.54 2.32
N PRO A 282 22.22 3.91 2.31
CA PRO A 282 21.30 3.54 1.22
C PRO A 282 21.67 4.20 -0.12
N GLU A 283 22.28 5.39 -0.11
CA GLU A 283 22.71 6.09 -1.34
C GLU A 283 23.84 5.32 -2.05
N ALA A 284 24.73 4.67 -1.31
CA ALA A 284 25.81 3.86 -1.86
C ALA A 284 25.33 2.64 -2.68
N LYS A 285 24.04 2.29 -2.60
CA LYS A 285 23.43 1.22 -3.42
C LYS A 285 23.00 1.68 -4.81
N LEU A 286 22.90 2.99 -5.03
CA LEU A 286 22.43 3.54 -6.31
C LEU A 286 23.22 3.02 -7.53
N PRO A 287 24.57 2.96 -7.51
CA PRO A 287 25.32 2.42 -8.66
C PRO A 287 24.94 1.00 -9.03
N GLN A 288 24.61 0.17 -8.04
CA GLN A 288 24.21 -1.24 -8.25
C GLN A 288 22.77 -1.36 -8.78
N MET A 289 21.87 -0.43 -8.41
CA MET A 289 20.47 -0.45 -8.81
C MET A 289 20.21 0.20 -10.16
N ARG A 290 21.12 1.05 -10.66
CA ARG A 290 20.96 1.74 -11.95
C ARG A 290 20.83 0.82 -13.15
N PRO A 291 21.74 -0.16 -13.35
CA PRO A 291 21.63 -1.08 -14.49
C PRO A 291 20.31 -1.83 -14.49
N THR A 292 19.83 -2.25 -13.32
CA THR A 292 18.54 -2.94 -13.17
C THR A 292 17.38 -2.01 -13.54
N MET A 293 17.41 -0.74 -13.10
CA MET A 293 16.39 0.24 -13.48
C MET A 293 16.40 0.54 -14.97
N GLU A 294 17.57 0.62 -15.59
CA GLU A 294 17.74 0.84 -17.04
C GLU A 294 17.20 -0.35 -17.84
N ALA A 295 17.51 -1.58 -17.41
CA ALA A 295 16.95 -2.79 -18.02
C ALA A 295 15.43 -2.84 -17.93
N PHE A 296 14.88 -2.50 -16.75
CA PHE A 296 13.44 -2.40 -16.53
C PHE A 296 12.81 -1.32 -17.44
N ASP A 297 13.39 -0.12 -17.50
CA ASP A 297 12.88 0.98 -18.33
C ASP A 297 12.92 0.63 -19.82
N ALA A 298 13.97 -0.06 -20.28
CA ALA A 298 14.08 -0.54 -21.65
C ALA A 298 13.00 -1.57 -21.99
N ALA A 299 12.73 -2.53 -21.09
CA ALA A 299 11.65 -3.49 -21.26
C ALA A 299 10.28 -2.82 -21.26
N LEU A 300 10.04 -1.91 -20.30
CA LEU A 300 8.78 -1.17 -20.21
C LEU A 300 8.56 -0.30 -21.47
N ARG A 301 9.62 0.27 -22.03
CA ARG A 301 9.54 1.02 -23.28
C ARG A 301 9.07 0.13 -24.42
N ARG A 302 9.71 -1.03 -24.62
CA ARG A 302 9.30 -1.98 -25.67
C ARG A 302 7.82 -2.32 -25.53
N LEU A 303 7.36 -2.63 -24.33
CA LEU A 303 5.95 -2.95 -24.07
C LEU A 303 5.02 -1.79 -24.44
N LEU A 304 5.35 -0.56 -24.04
CA LEU A 304 4.47 0.59 -24.24
C LEU A 304 4.46 1.11 -25.68
N ASP A 305 5.56 0.90 -26.40
CA ASP A 305 5.73 1.36 -27.78
C ASP A 305 5.35 0.27 -28.82
N SER A 306 5.12 -1.01 -28.37
CA SER A 306 4.65 -2.08 -29.28
C SER A 306 3.22 -1.81 -29.76
N SER A 307 2.94 -2.15 -31.01
CA SER A 307 1.59 -2.21 -31.56
C SER A 307 0.95 -3.59 -31.30
N ASP A 308 -0.38 -3.68 -31.44
CA ASP A 308 -1.07 -4.98 -31.34
C ASP A 308 -0.66 -5.92 -32.49
N GLU A 309 -0.21 -5.37 -33.62
CA GLU A 309 0.30 -6.12 -34.78
C GLU A 309 1.67 -6.75 -34.49
N ASP A 310 2.55 -6.05 -33.77
CA ASP A 310 3.87 -6.57 -33.37
C ASP A 310 3.75 -7.78 -32.43
N GLU A 311 2.77 -7.74 -31.52
CA GLU A 311 2.51 -8.85 -30.60
C GLU A 311 1.92 -10.08 -31.32
N TYR A 312 1.01 -9.87 -32.27
CA TYR A 312 0.44 -10.96 -33.06
C TYR A 312 1.52 -11.69 -33.89
N GLN A 313 2.48 -10.95 -34.44
CA GLN A 313 3.63 -11.53 -35.16
C GLN A 313 4.57 -12.29 -34.22
N ALA A 314 4.83 -11.77 -33.01
CA ALA A 314 5.66 -12.46 -32.00
C ALA A 314 5.00 -13.76 -31.50
N GLU A 315 3.70 -13.76 -31.23
CA GLU A 315 2.95 -14.98 -30.85
C GLU A 315 2.94 -16.03 -31.96
N GLN A 316 2.94 -15.62 -33.24
CA GLN A 316 3.03 -16.55 -34.38
C GLN A 316 4.43 -17.15 -34.48
N LEU A 317 5.48 -16.38 -34.28
CA LEU A 317 6.88 -16.87 -34.36
C LEU A 317 7.18 -17.89 -33.25
N ASP A 318 6.71 -17.65 -32.00
CA ASP A 318 6.84 -18.59 -30.88
C ASP A 318 6.12 -19.92 -31.14
N LEU A 319 4.99 -19.92 -31.86
CA LEU A 319 4.28 -21.12 -32.26
C LEU A 319 5.03 -21.94 -33.34
N PHE A 320 5.87 -21.30 -34.13
CA PHE A 320 6.67 -21.98 -35.14
C PHE A 320 8.01 -22.53 -34.62
N GLU A 321 8.52 -22.02 -33.48
CA GLU A 321 9.75 -22.53 -32.84
C GLU A 321 9.52 -23.76 -31.93
N ILE A 322 8.28 -24.09 -31.59
CA ILE A 322 7.91 -25.23 -30.72
C ILE A 322 7.46 -26.47 -31.57
N GLY A 323 7.41 -26.39 -32.88
CA GLY A 323 7.09 -27.47 -33.81
C GLY A 323 8.37 -28.01 -34.44
#